data_738f36f1f5a76a82780720722a484166
#
_entry.id   738f36f1f5a76a82780720722a484166
#
_cell.length_a   1.000
_cell.length_b   1.000
_cell.length_c   1.000
_cell.angle_alpha   90.00
_cell.angle_beta   90.00
_cell.angle_gamma   90.00
#
_symmetry.space_group_name_H-M   'P 1'
#
loop_
_entity.id
_entity.type
_entity.pdbx_description
1 polymer ?
#
loop_
_entity_poly.entity_id
_entity_poly.type
_entity_poly.pdbx_seq_one_letter_code
_entity_poly.pdbx_strand_id
1 'polypeptide(L)'
;MASSSSGSSAKIPERSTWNVGGADLLEPLVRRVLAPNPSPFTFTGTQTYIVGSGRDVAVIDPGPAGTGVAGHADTNGDGHVEAILRAVGAARIVAIVCTHTHRDHSPAAAPLQLRTGAPIIGCAPLVLDDAGPRADASFDPTYTPDRILLDGERLAGDGWTLEVVATPGHTSNHLCYALVESGAMFTGDHVMGWSTSVVSPPDGDMAAYMASLAKLQEREDRVYYPAHGPQIDNPRQLVRGMMGHRRQRERQILNLLETGPHEITAFVAAMYKGLDPRLSLIHI
;
A
#
# COMPACT_ATOMS: atom_id res chain seq x y z
N MET A 1 -17.68 -12.04 -38.27
CA MET A 1 -18.33 -11.23 -37.22
C MET A 1 -17.45 -11.33 -35.98
N ALA A 2 -16.64 -10.31 -35.72
CA ALA A 2 -15.75 -10.27 -34.59
C ALA A 2 -16.48 -9.59 -33.43
N SER A 3 -16.77 -10.32 -32.37
CA SER A 3 -17.36 -9.79 -31.15
C SER A 3 -16.28 -9.03 -30.36
N SER A 4 -16.38 -7.71 -30.33
CA SER A 4 -15.61 -6.84 -29.50
C SER A 4 -16.05 -7.02 -28.02
N SER A 5 -15.28 -7.73 -27.21
CA SER A 5 -15.43 -7.73 -25.76
C SER A 5 -14.96 -6.37 -25.24
N SER A 6 -15.90 -5.49 -24.93
CA SER A 6 -15.66 -4.26 -24.19
C SER A 6 -15.32 -4.62 -22.74
N GLY A 7 -14.03 -4.70 -22.43
CA GLY A 7 -13.57 -4.72 -21.05
C GLY A 7 -14.01 -3.43 -20.35
N SER A 8 -14.92 -3.53 -19.39
CA SER A 8 -15.29 -2.43 -18.52
C SER A 8 -14.07 -2.04 -17.68
N SER A 9 -13.30 -1.07 -18.15
CA SER A 9 -12.33 -0.37 -17.32
C SER A 9 -13.13 0.40 -16.27
N ALA A 10 -13.08 -0.05 -15.02
CA ALA A 10 -13.64 0.70 -13.92
C ALA A 10 -13.06 2.12 -13.96
N LYS A 11 -13.92 3.12 -14.12
CA LYS A 11 -13.49 4.53 -14.13
C LYS A 11 -12.86 4.84 -12.79
N ILE A 12 -11.59 5.24 -12.80
CA ILE A 12 -10.92 5.77 -11.60
C ILE A 12 -11.72 6.98 -11.14
N PRO A 13 -12.19 7.02 -9.86
CA PRO A 13 -12.95 8.14 -9.34
C PRO A 13 -12.14 9.44 -9.46
N GLU A 14 -12.82 10.55 -9.77
CA GLU A 14 -12.15 11.85 -9.77
C GLU A 14 -11.62 12.18 -8.37
N ARG A 15 -10.41 12.75 -8.30
CA ARG A 15 -9.75 13.13 -7.03
C ARG A 15 -10.61 14.02 -6.13
N SER A 16 -11.47 14.84 -6.71
CA SER A 16 -12.38 15.76 -6.02
C SER A 16 -13.47 15.08 -5.17
N THR A 17 -13.71 13.78 -5.39
CA THR A 17 -14.77 13.04 -4.66
C THR A 17 -14.26 12.36 -3.38
N TRP A 18 -12.96 12.45 -3.08
CA TRP A 18 -12.38 11.80 -1.92
C TRP A 18 -12.39 12.71 -0.68
N ASN A 19 -12.82 12.15 0.46
CA ASN A 19 -13.00 12.85 1.73
C ASN A 19 -11.67 12.98 2.49
N VAL A 20 -10.82 13.94 2.12
CA VAL A 20 -9.50 14.17 2.75
C VAL A 20 -9.69 14.61 4.20
N GLY A 21 -9.05 13.92 5.14
CA GLY A 21 -9.10 14.22 6.57
C GLY A 21 -10.45 13.92 7.25
N GLY A 22 -11.45 13.46 6.50
CA GLY A 22 -12.71 12.92 7.02
C GLY A 22 -12.67 11.40 7.12
N ALA A 23 -13.62 10.83 7.88
CA ALA A 23 -13.79 9.38 8.00
C ALA A 23 -14.89 8.88 7.08
N ASP A 24 -14.57 7.89 6.24
CA ASP A 24 -15.55 7.15 5.46
C ASP A 24 -15.78 5.78 6.10
N LEU A 25 -17.04 5.42 6.33
CA LEU A 25 -17.41 4.06 6.71
C LEU A 25 -17.48 3.19 5.44
N LEU A 26 -16.59 2.19 5.32
CA LEU A 26 -16.55 1.29 4.18
C LEU A 26 -17.40 0.04 4.42
N GLU A 27 -17.33 -0.50 5.63
CA GLU A 27 -18.13 -1.63 6.13
C GLU A 27 -18.17 -1.56 7.67
N PRO A 28 -19.02 -2.35 8.38
CA PRO A 28 -19.24 -2.20 9.82
C PRO A 28 -17.99 -2.18 10.68
N LEU A 29 -16.94 -2.90 10.27
CA LEU A 29 -15.66 -2.97 11.01
C LEU A 29 -14.56 -2.12 10.40
N VAL A 30 -14.78 -1.41 9.29
CA VAL A 30 -13.71 -0.71 8.58
C VAL A 30 -14.10 0.73 8.28
N ARG A 31 -13.34 1.66 8.83
CA ARG A 31 -13.37 3.09 8.48
C ARG A 31 -12.07 3.46 7.80
N ARG A 32 -12.13 4.42 6.89
CA ARG A 32 -10.98 4.96 6.18
C ARG A 32 -10.81 6.43 6.48
N VAL A 33 -9.57 6.87 6.67
CA VAL A 33 -9.18 8.29 6.73
C VAL A 33 -8.12 8.53 5.66
N LEU A 34 -8.36 9.46 4.75
CA LEU A 34 -7.45 9.80 3.67
C LEU A 34 -6.47 10.88 4.10
N ALA A 35 -5.17 10.61 4.01
CA ALA A 35 -4.12 11.59 4.27
C ALA A 35 -4.02 12.63 3.15
N PRO A 36 -3.66 13.90 3.47
CA PRO A 36 -3.56 14.99 2.50
C PRO A 36 -2.22 15.02 1.76
N ASN A 37 -1.78 13.88 1.22
CA ASN A 37 -0.50 13.71 0.52
C ASN A 37 -0.66 13.22 -0.94
N PRO A 38 -1.52 13.85 -1.78
CA PRO A 38 -1.68 13.40 -3.15
C PRO A 38 -0.41 13.60 -3.97
N SER A 39 -0.04 12.58 -4.75
CA SER A 39 1.13 12.58 -5.63
C SER A 39 0.94 11.61 -6.80
N PRO A 40 1.86 11.58 -7.78
CA PRO A 40 1.86 10.53 -8.81
C PRO A 40 2.01 9.11 -8.25
N PHE A 41 2.52 8.93 -7.02
CA PHE A 41 2.70 7.63 -6.36
C PHE A 41 1.53 7.28 -5.44
N THR A 42 1.01 8.27 -4.73
CA THR A 42 -0.06 8.07 -3.73
C THR A 42 -1.47 8.31 -4.28
N PHE A 43 -1.60 8.69 -5.56
CA PHE A 43 -2.88 9.04 -6.20
C PHE A 43 -3.61 10.17 -5.47
N THR A 44 -4.67 9.86 -4.72
CA THR A 44 -5.42 10.85 -3.92
C THR A 44 -4.81 11.10 -2.55
N GLY A 45 -3.90 10.27 -2.11
CA GLY A 45 -3.27 10.24 -0.80
C GLY A 45 -3.21 8.83 -0.24
N THR A 46 -2.55 8.67 0.91
CA THR A 46 -2.49 7.40 1.64
C THR A 46 -3.77 7.18 2.44
N GLN A 47 -4.28 5.97 2.39
CA GLN A 47 -5.47 5.55 3.11
C GLN A 47 -5.07 4.87 4.42
N THR A 48 -5.35 5.52 5.53
CA THR A 48 -5.29 4.94 6.87
C THR A 48 -6.59 4.21 7.16
N TYR A 49 -6.52 2.99 7.66
CA TYR A 49 -7.71 2.22 8.03
C TYR A 49 -7.84 2.08 9.53
N ILE A 50 -9.07 2.23 10.04
CA ILE A 50 -9.44 1.98 11.43
C ILE A 50 -10.30 0.73 11.44
N VAL A 51 -9.80 -0.32 12.09
CA VAL A 51 -10.46 -1.63 12.17
C VAL A 51 -11.07 -1.84 13.54
N GLY A 52 -12.35 -2.14 13.55
CA GLY A 52 -13.16 -2.32 14.76
C GLY A 52 -14.25 -1.27 14.91
N SER A 53 -15.37 -1.68 15.52
CA SER A 53 -16.53 -0.84 15.84
C SER A 53 -16.86 -0.81 17.33
N GLY A 54 -16.15 -1.60 18.15
CA GLY A 54 -16.33 -1.71 19.58
C GLY A 54 -15.45 -0.73 20.37
N ARG A 55 -15.09 -1.14 21.59
CA ARG A 55 -14.25 -0.32 22.48
C ARG A 55 -12.79 -0.24 22.04
N ASP A 56 -12.29 -1.28 21.38
CA ASP A 56 -10.91 -1.42 20.98
C ASP A 56 -10.81 -1.44 19.45
N VAL A 57 -9.90 -0.67 18.89
CA VAL A 57 -9.66 -0.58 17.46
C VAL A 57 -8.18 -0.70 17.13
N ALA A 58 -7.87 -1.18 15.93
CA ALA A 58 -6.54 -1.07 15.34
C ALA A 58 -6.51 0.05 14.29
N VAL A 59 -5.35 0.69 14.13
CA VAL A 59 -5.08 1.66 13.06
C VAL A 59 -4.02 1.08 12.14
N ILE A 60 -4.33 0.91 10.86
CA ILE A 60 -3.42 0.37 9.85
C ILE A 60 -2.90 1.52 8.99
N ASP A 61 -1.59 1.57 8.78
CA ASP A 61 -0.85 2.58 8.03
C ASP A 61 -1.25 4.01 8.46
N PRO A 62 -0.74 4.49 9.60
CA PRO A 62 -1.11 5.81 10.14
C PRO A 62 -0.71 6.96 9.22
N GLY A 63 0.08 6.69 8.17
CA GLY A 63 0.35 7.64 7.11
C GLY A 63 1.59 8.52 7.35
N PRO A 64 1.71 9.59 6.56
CA PRO A 64 2.81 10.52 6.67
C PRO A 64 2.70 11.38 7.94
N ALA A 65 3.85 11.73 8.53
CA ALA A 65 3.93 12.73 9.58
C ALA A 65 4.32 14.10 9.01
N GLY A 66 3.76 15.16 9.54
CA GLY A 66 4.24 16.53 9.28
C GLY A 66 3.97 17.08 7.87
N THR A 67 3.12 16.45 7.08
CA THR A 67 2.78 16.98 5.76
C THR A 67 1.53 17.86 5.82
N GLY A 68 1.75 19.15 6.04
CA GLY A 68 0.80 20.13 5.57
C GLY A 68 0.75 20.06 4.04
N VAL A 69 -0.44 20.01 3.45
CA VAL A 69 -0.64 20.21 2.01
C VAL A 69 0.05 21.53 1.62
N ALA A 70 0.82 21.54 0.53
CA ALA A 70 1.35 22.78 -0.01
C ALA A 70 0.19 23.76 -0.22
N GLY A 71 0.13 24.82 0.63
CA GLY A 71 -0.96 25.81 0.63
C GLY A 71 -1.89 25.81 1.85
N HIS A 72 -1.84 24.80 2.72
CA HIS A 72 -2.45 24.85 4.05
C HIS A 72 -1.35 24.56 5.07
N ALA A 73 -0.87 25.62 5.68
CA ALA A 73 0.08 25.52 6.78
C ALA A 73 -0.60 24.80 7.96
N ASP A 74 -0.41 23.51 8.04
CA ASP A 74 -0.60 22.78 9.28
C ASP A 74 0.59 23.12 10.16
N THR A 75 0.43 24.14 11.00
CA THR A 75 1.50 24.74 11.78
C THR A 75 2.11 23.80 12.81
N ASN A 76 1.52 22.60 13.00
CA ASN A 76 1.94 21.61 13.98
C ASN A 76 2.30 20.22 13.41
N GLY A 77 2.18 20.00 12.09
CA GLY A 77 2.56 18.71 11.48
C GLY A 77 1.66 17.49 11.81
N ASP A 78 0.61 17.67 12.58
CA ASP A 78 -0.21 16.61 13.16
C ASP A 78 -1.58 16.42 12.50
N GLY A 79 -1.90 17.14 11.43
CA GLY A 79 -3.26 17.20 10.88
C GLY A 79 -3.86 15.84 10.53
N HIS A 80 -3.05 14.89 10.01
CA HIS A 80 -3.53 13.56 9.72
C HIS A 80 -3.73 12.72 10.99
N VAL A 81 -2.83 12.83 11.99
CA VAL A 81 -2.96 12.19 13.31
C VAL A 81 -4.25 12.68 13.99
N GLU A 82 -4.53 13.98 13.96
CA GLU A 82 -5.76 14.54 14.51
C GLU A 82 -7.02 14.03 13.76
N ALA A 83 -6.92 13.85 12.44
CA ALA A 83 -8.02 13.26 11.66
C ALA A 83 -8.28 11.81 12.07
N ILE A 84 -7.23 11.01 12.27
CA ILE A 84 -7.32 9.64 12.78
C ILE A 84 -7.98 9.64 14.17
N LEU A 85 -7.51 10.46 15.10
CA LEU A 85 -8.05 10.53 16.47
C LEU A 85 -9.53 10.92 16.47
N ARG A 86 -9.93 11.91 15.65
CA ARG A 86 -11.35 12.27 15.48
C ARG A 86 -12.19 11.10 14.94
N ALA A 87 -11.64 10.36 13.96
CA ALA A 87 -12.30 9.22 13.36
C ALA A 87 -12.44 8.03 14.33
N VAL A 88 -11.45 7.83 15.20
CA VAL A 88 -11.48 6.81 16.26
C VAL A 88 -12.55 7.16 17.32
N GLY A 89 -12.68 8.45 17.67
CA GLY A 89 -13.67 8.92 18.65
C GLY A 89 -13.35 8.44 20.07
N ALA A 90 -14.31 7.83 20.74
CA ALA A 90 -14.18 7.35 22.11
C ALA A 90 -13.55 5.94 22.24
N ALA A 91 -13.28 5.26 21.12
CA ALA A 91 -12.66 3.95 21.15
C ALA A 91 -11.16 4.07 21.53
N ARG A 92 -10.61 2.98 22.07
CA ARG A 92 -9.19 2.88 22.40
C ARG A 92 -8.44 2.27 21.24
N ILE A 93 -7.37 2.91 20.79
CA ILE A 93 -6.42 2.29 19.86
C ILE A 93 -5.59 1.28 20.66
N VAL A 94 -5.68 0.01 20.29
CA VAL A 94 -4.92 -1.09 20.95
C VAL A 94 -3.72 -1.55 20.12
N ALA A 95 -3.66 -1.18 18.85
CA ALA A 95 -2.53 -1.45 17.98
C ALA A 95 -2.44 -0.38 16.88
N ILE A 96 -1.23 0.09 16.62
CA ILE A 96 -0.86 0.88 15.45
C ILE A 96 -0.08 -0.08 14.55
N VAL A 97 -0.63 -0.38 13.36
CA VAL A 97 -0.15 -1.47 12.52
C VAL A 97 0.39 -0.90 11.21
N CYS A 98 1.63 -1.25 10.84
CA CYS A 98 2.22 -0.80 9.59
C CYS A 98 2.42 -1.97 8.62
N THR A 99 2.03 -1.76 7.35
CA THR A 99 2.23 -2.74 6.28
C THR A 99 3.70 -2.80 5.87
N HIS A 100 4.34 -1.65 5.74
CA HIS A 100 5.75 -1.48 5.40
C HIS A 100 6.25 -0.10 5.83
N THR A 101 7.51 0.21 5.57
CA THR A 101 8.18 1.38 6.15
C THR A 101 8.39 2.55 5.19
N HIS A 102 7.60 2.69 4.13
CA HIS A 102 7.66 3.90 3.31
C HIS A 102 7.14 5.13 4.07
N ARG A 103 7.66 6.31 3.69
CA ARG A 103 7.41 7.59 4.38
C ARG A 103 5.97 8.07 4.33
N ASP A 104 5.16 7.50 3.50
CA ASP A 104 3.74 7.79 3.43
C ASP A 104 2.87 6.79 4.22
N HIS A 105 3.46 5.77 4.87
CA HIS A 105 2.76 4.75 5.66
C HIS A 105 3.09 4.80 7.15
N SER A 106 4.37 4.80 7.50
CA SER A 106 4.81 4.57 8.90
C SER A 106 5.09 5.81 9.74
N PRO A 107 5.49 6.99 9.20
CA PRO A 107 5.99 8.08 10.04
C PRO A 107 5.03 8.61 11.10
N ALA A 108 3.72 8.56 10.84
CA ALA A 108 2.73 9.00 11.83
C ALA A 108 2.50 7.97 12.95
N ALA A 109 3.15 6.79 12.92
CA ALA A 109 3.03 5.79 13.98
C ALA A 109 3.55 6.31 15.33
N ALA A 110 4.75 6.89 15.36
CA ALA A 110 5.34 7.40 16.60
C ALA A 110 4.55 8.60 17.20
N PRO A 111 4.14 9.63 16.43
CA PRO A 111 3.23 10.65 16.94
C PRO A 111 1.90 10.09 17.47
N LEU A 112 1.30 9.12 16.77
CA LEU A 112 0.05 8.50 17.22
C LEU A 112 0.25 7.68 18.50
N GLN A 113 1.36 6.94 18.62
CA GLN A 113 1.75 6.23 19.83
C GLN A 113 1.92 7.20 21.00
N LEU A 114 2.62 8.31 20.82
CA LEU A 114 2.81 9.33 21.85
C LEU A 114 1.48 9.88 22.39
N ARG A 115 0.48 10.02 21.51
CA ARG A 115 -0.84 10.57 21.85
C ARG A 115 -1.76 9.56 22.55
N THR A 116 -1.59 8.27 22.26
CA THR A 116 -2.56 7.23 22.65
C THR A 116 -1.99 6.19 23.62
N GLY A 117 -0.67 6.05 23.68
CA GLY A 117 0.00 4.96 24.38
C GLY A 117 -0.13 3.60 23.72
N ALA A 118 -0.73 3.53 22.51
CA ALA A 118 -0.89 2.28 21.80
C ALA A 118 0.44 1.77 21.25
N PRO A 119 0.71 0.45 21.28
CA PRO A 119 1.95 -0.10 20.73
C PRO A 119 1.97 -0.02 19.20
N ILE A 120 3.15 0.22 18.63
CA ILE A 120 3.43 0.09 17.20
C ILE A 120 3.77 -1.39 16.93
N ILE A 121 2.98 -2.03 16.08
CA ILE A 121 3.11 -3.46 15.78
C ILE A 121 3.06 -3.64 14.27
N GLY A 122 3.90 -4.49 13.67
CA GLY A 122 3.79 -4.71 12.24
C GLY A 122 5.05 -5.24 11.60
N CYS A 123 5.39 -4.68 10.43
CA CYS A 123 6.57 -5.09 9.68
C CYS A 123 7.87 -4.87 10.48
N ALA A 124 8.93 -5.58 10.09
CA ALA A 124 10.26 -5.32 10.61
C ALA A 124 10.77 -3.95 10.12
N PRO A 125 11.66 -3.27 10.85
CA PRO A 125 12.39 -2.14 10.32
C PRO A 125 13.15 -2.54 9.05
N LEU A 126 13.18 -1.66 8.06
CA LEU A 126 13.97 -1.89 6.86
C LEU A 126 15.43 -1.58 7.15
N VAL A 127 16.30 -2.58 6.97
CA VAL A 127 17.75 -2.45 7.06
C VAL A 127 18.33 -2.67 5.67
N LEU A 128 18.94 -1.64 5.10
CA LEU A 128 19.55 -1.72 3.79
C LEU A 128 21.08 -1.60 3.93
N ASP A 129 21.78 -2.64 3.52
CA ASP A 129 23.25 -2.73 3.63
C ASP A 129 23.98 -1.89 2.56
N ASP A 130 23.26 -1.29 1.61
CA ASP A 130 23.83 -0.56 0.48
C ASP A 130 23.78 0.96 0.69
N ALA A 131 24.95 1.61 0.57
CA ALA A 131 25.11 3.07 0.60
C ALA A 131 24.99 3.73 -0.80
N GLY A 132 24.64 2.96 -1.84
CA GLY A 132 24.52 3.45 -3.22
C GLY A 132 23.35 4.41 -3.44
N PRO A 133 23.32 5.10 -4.60
CA PRO A 133 22.18 5.93 -4.97
C PRO A 133 20.94 5.06 -5.14
N ARG A 134 19.86 5.42 -4.44
CA ARG A 134 18.61 4.68 -4.40
C ARG A 134 17.56 5.33 -5.30
N ALA A 135 16.93 4.53 -6.14
CA ALA A 135 15.69 4.93 -6.81
C ALA A 135 14.52 5.04 -5.81
N ASP A 136 14.64 4.35 -4.65
CA ASP A 136 13.69 4.34 -3.56
C ASP A 136 14.34 4.92 -2.28
N ALA A 137 14.39 6.25 -2.19
CA ALA A 137 14.83 6.97 -0.99
C ALA A 137 13.68 7.19 0.01
N SER A 138 12.56 6.51 -0.17
CA SER A 138 11.28 6.86 0.47
C SER A 138 10.97 6.08 1.73
N PHE A 139 11.89 5.28 2.29
CA PHE A 139 11.64 4.58 3.55
C PHE A 139 11.86 5.47 4.79
N ASP A 140 11.17 5.14 5.88
CA ASP A 140 11.27 5.77 7.18
C ASP A 140 12.37 5.10 8.04
N PRO A 141 13.53 5.72 8.21
CA PRO A 141 14.61 5.14 9.00
C PRO A 141 14.36 5.23 10.52
N THR A 142 13.31 5.93 10.93
CA THR A 142 12.98 6.14 12.34
C THR A 142 11.94 5.16 12.86
N TYR A 143 11.37 4.33 11.98
CA TYR A 143 10.37 3.34 12.35
C TYR A 143 10.92 2.32 13.32
N THR A 144 10.33 2.26 14.51
CA THR A 144 10.74 1.36 15.60
C THR A 144 9.51 0.70 16.19
N PRO A 145 9.15 -0.53 15.76
CA PRO A 145 7.99 -1.22 16.29
C PRO A 145 8.28 -1.82 17.67
N ASP A 146 7.27 -1.82 18.55
CA ASP A 146 7.32 -2.53 19.83
C ASP A 146 7.25 -4.05 19.63
N ARG A 147 6.62 -4.50 18.52
CA ARG A 147 6.51 -5.91 18.15
C ARG A 147 6.52 -6.07 16.64
N ILE A 148 7.36 -6.98 16.16
CA ILE A 148 7.37 -7.42 14.77
C ILE A 148 6.41 -8.61 14.63
N LEU A 149 5.60 -8.60 13.58
CA LEU A 149 4.66 -9.65 13.25
C LEU A 149 5.21 -10.58 12.16
N LEU A 150 4.90 -11.85 12.29
CA LEU A 150 5.27 -12.88 11.33
C LEU A 150 4.04 -13.38 10.55
N ASP A 151 4.29 -14.02 9.42
CA ASP A 151 3.26 -14.63 8.57
C ASP A 151 2.35 -15.59 9.38
N GLY A 152 1.04 -15.47 9.22
CA GLY A 152 0.03 -16.28 9.92
C GLY A 152 -0.25 -15.85 11.37
N GLU A 153 0.50 -14.90 11.95
CA GLU A 153 0.16 -14.38 13.28
C GLU A 153 -1.17 -13.63 13.25
N ARG A 154 -1.80 -13.55 14.42
CA ARG A 154 -3.09 -12.85 14.58
C ARG A 154 -3.03 -11.80 15.67
N LEU A 155 -3.63 -10.64 15.36
CA LEU A 155 -3.98 -9.60 16.32
C LEU A 155 -5.49 -9.61 16.47
N ALA A 156 -5.97 -9.57 17.71
CA ALA A 156 -7.40 -9.54 17.98
C ALA A 156 -7.77 -8.40 18.94
N GLY A 157 -8.94 -7.84 18.74
CA GLY A 157 -9.57 -6.86 19.62
C GLY A 157 -11.04 -7.16 19.83
N ASP A 158 -11.80 -6.15 20.23
CA ASP A 158 -13.23 -6.28 20.50
C ASP A 158 -14.03 -6.47 19.21
N GLY A 159 -14.27 -7.73 18.83
CA GLY A 159 -15.06 -8.10 17.66
C GLY A 159 -14.31 -8.05 16.31
N TRP A 160 -13.00 -8.03 16.30
CA TRP A 160 -12.19 -8.09 15.09
C TRP A 160 -10.91 -8.91 15.28
N THR A 161 -10.45 -9.53 14.20
CA THR A 161 -9.21 -10.30 14.12
C THR A 161 -8.50 -9.99 12.82
N LEU A 162 -7.27 -9.49 12.89
CA LEU A 162 -6.35 -9.31 11.76
C LEU A 162 -5.38 -10.48 11.69
N GLU A 163 -5.39 -11.21 10.60
CA GLU A 163 -4.40 -12.23 10.27
C GLU A 163 -3.31 -11.64 9.37
N VAL A 164 -2.06 -11.84 9.75
CA VAL A 164 -0.89 -11.34 9.02
C VAL A 164 -0.61 -12.23 7.82
N VAL A 165 -0.44 -11.63 6.66
CA VAL A 165 -0.05 -12.28 5.42
C VAL A 165 1.22 -11.62 4.92
N ALA A 166 2.38 -12.25 5.09
CA ALA A 166 3.64 -11.72 4.57
C ALA A 166 3.63 -11.72 3.04
N THR A 167 3.91 -10.56 2.46
CA THR A 167 3.87 -10.29 1.01
C THR A 167 5.10 -9.50 0.57
N PRO A 168 6.32 -10.03 0.76
CA PRO A 168 7.53 -9.34 0.30
C PRO A 168 7.52 -9.13 -1.21
N GLY A 169 8.20 -8.07 -1.66
CA GLY A 169 8.39 -7.79 -3.08
C GLY A 169 8.32 -6.32 -3.44
N HIS A 170 7.29 -5.59 -3.04
CA HIS A 170 7.28 -4.12 -3.11
C HIS A 170 8.39 -3.58 -2.18
N THR A 171 8.38 -4.01 -0.94
CA THR A 171 9.48 -3.96 0.01
C THR A 171 9.71 -5.35 0.60
N SER A 172 10.92 -5.63 1.09
CA SER A 172 11.27 -6.92 1.69
C SER A 172 10.49 -7.23 2.97
N ASN A 173 10.07 -6.19 3.69
CA ASN A 173 9.35 -6.27 4.98
C ASN A 173 7.82 -6.16 4.85
N HIS A 174 7.26 -6.15 3.63
CA HIS A 174 5.84 -5.88 3.42
C HIS A 174 4.92 -6.96 4.02
N LEU A 175 3.87 -6.50 4.69
CA LEU A 175 2.79 -7.32 5.25
C LEU A 175 1.42 -6.82 4.74
N CYS A 176 0.54 -7.75 4.39
CA CYS A 176 -0.89 -7.52 4.28
C CYS A 176 -1.60 -7.99 5.55
N TYR A 177 -2.82 -7.51 5.79
CA TYR A 177 -3.63 -7.88 6.95
C TYR A 177 -5.03 -8.31 6.50
N ALA A 178 -5.41 -9.55 6.78
CA ALA A 178 -6.75 -10.05 6.48
C ALA A 178 -7.66 -9.89 7.69
N LEU A 179 -8.80 -9.23 7.51
CA LEU A 179 -9.86 -9.13 8.52
C LEU A 179 -10.74 -10.36 8.44
N VAL A 180 -10.60 -11.24 9.42
CA VAL A 180 -11.21 -12.58 9.42
C VAL A 180 -12.73 -12.52 9.36
N GLU A 181 -13.35 -11.58 10.10
CA GLU A 181 -14.80 -11.47 10.26
C GLU A 181 -15.53 -11.06 8.98
N SER A 182 -14.87 -10.29 8.10
CA SER A 182 -15.50 -9.78 6.88
C SER A 182 -14.94 -10.34 5.58
N GLY A 183 -13.78 -11.03 5.65
CA GLY A 183 -13.06 -11.47 4.47
C GLY A 183 -12.45 -10.32 3.67
N ALA A 184 -12.26 -9.16 4.29
CA ALA A 184 -11.52 -8.05 3.70
C ALA A 184 -10.02 -8.22 3.94
N MET A 185 -9.19 -7.65 3.05
CA MET A 185 -7.74 -7.60 3.22
C MET A 185 -7.22 -6.19 2.97
N PHE A 186 -6.37 -5.71 3.87
CA PHE A 186 -5.60 -4.48 3.72
C PHE A 186 -4.28 -4.83 3.05
N THR A 187 -4.10 -4.34 1.81
CA THR A 187 -3.01 -4.80 0.93
C THR A 187 -1.82 -3.86 0.88
N GLY A 188 -1.86 -2.75 1.64
CA GLY A 188 -0.79 -1.75 1.57
C GLY A 188 -0.49 -1.38 0.12
N ASP A 189 0.78 -1.43 -0.25
CA ASP A 189 1.26 -1.15 -1.60
C ASP A 189 1.56 -2.41 -2.43
N HIS A 190 1.29 -3.61 -1.87
CA HIS A 190 1.49 -4.83 -2.63
C HIS A 190 0.47 -4.99 -3.77
N VAL A 191 -0.80 -4.61 -3.54
CA VAL A 191 -1.84 -4.54 -4.57
C VAL A 191 -2.57 -3.22 -4.44
N MET A 192 -2.43 -2.34 -5.42
CA MET A 192 -3.05 -1.02 -5.45
C MET A 192 -4.31 -0.99 -6.34
N GLY A 193 -5.26 -0.12 -6.00
CA GLY A 193 -6.56 -0.03 -6.69
C GLY A 193 -6.56 0.80 -7.98
N TRP A 194 -5.44 1.43 -8.35
CA TRP A 194 -5.40 2.37 -9.49
C TRP A 194 -4.22 2.13 -10.46
N SER A 195 -3.15 1.50 -10.01
CA SER A 195 -1.96 1.20 -10.81
C SER A 195 -1.33 -0.13 -10.40
N THR A 196 -0.32 -0.57 -11.14
CA THR A 196 0.55 -1.66 -10.69
C THR A 196 1.52 -1.15 -9.62
N SER A 197 1.85 -2.01 -8.65
CA SER A 197 2.82 -1.68 -7.60
C SER A 197 4.21 -1.43 -8.17
N VAL A 198 4.93 -0.50 -7.54
CA VAL A 198 6.34 -0.27 -7.83
C VAL A 198 7.16 -1.37 -7.15
N VAL A 199 8.10 -1.97 -7.88
CA VAL A 199 9.06 -2.95 -7.36
C VAL A 199 10.43 -2.47 -7.78
N SER A 200 11.10 -1.77 -6.88
CA SER A 200 12.34 -1.04 -7.19
C SER A 200 13.52 -1.56 -6.36
N PRO A 201 14.65 -1.93 -6.99
CA PRO A 201 15.87 -2.23 -6.27
C PRO A 201 16.37 -1.02 -5.45
N PRO A 202 17.16 -1.23 -4.37
CA PRO A 202 17.71 -2.51 -3.93
C PRO A 202 16.76 -3.36 -3.08
N ASP A 203 15.70 -2.82 -2.50
CA ASP A 203 14.81 -3.55 -1.58
C ASP A 203 13.71 -4.31 -2.33
N GLY A 204 13.14 -3.71 -3.37
CA GLY A 204 12.13 -4.37 -4.19
C GLY A 204 12.66 -5.58 -4.94
N ASP A 205 11.94 -6.72 -4.87
CA ASP A 205 12.29 -7.98 -5.52
C ASP A 205 11.11 -8.51 -6.34
N MET A 206 11.30 -8.62 -7.66
CA MET A 206 10.24 -9.07 -8.58
C MET A 206 9.87 -10.54 -8.38
N ALA A 207 10.83 -11.40 -8.03
CA ALA A 207 10.54 -12.83 -7.80
C ALA A 207 9.73 -13.01 -6.52
N ALA A 208 10.11 -12.33 -5.43
CA ALA A 208 9.34 -12.28 -4.19
C ALA A 208 7.94 -11.70 -4.41
N TYR A 209 7.85 -10.60 -5.19
CA TYR A 209 6.57 -9.97 -5.54
C TYR A 209 5.63 -10.94 -6.27
N MET A 210 6.14 -11.66 -7.27
CA MET A 210 5.36 -12.65 -8.02
C MET A 210 4.94 -13.85 -7.16
N ALA A 211 5.81 -14.31 -6.24
CA ALA A 211 5.47 -15.36 -5.28
C ALA A 211 4.37 -14.89 -4.31
N SER A 212 4.45 -13.65 -3.83
CA SER A 212 3.44 -13.04 -2.98
C SER A 212 2.10 -12.87 -3.70
N LEU A 213 2.09 -12.44 -4.97
CA LEU A 213 0.86 -12.41 -5.79
C LEU A 213 0.27 -13.82 -5.97
N ALA A 214 1.11 -14.85 -6.17
CA ALA A 214 0.63 -16.23 -6.27
C ALA A 214 -0.02 -16.69 -4.95
N LYS A 215 0.58 -16.36 -3.80
CA LYS A 215 0.00 -16.61 -2.48
C LYS A 215 -1.37 -15.94 -2.32
N LEU A 216 -1.50 -14.67 -2.73
CA LEU A 216 -2.78 -13.95 -2.70
C LEU A 216 -3.81 -14.56 -3.67
N GLN A 217 -3.38 -15.11 -4.83
CA GLN A 217 -4.27 -15.74 -5.81
C GLN A 217 -4.98 -16.99 -5.23
N GLU A 218 -4.36 -17.72 -4.30
CA GLU A 218 -4.92 -18.90 -3.64
C GLU A 218 -5.91 -18.54 -2.53
N ARG A 219 -5.98 -17.29 -2.10
CA ARG A 219 -6.88 -16.84 -1.05
C ARG A 219 -8.29 -16.54 -1.60
N GLU A 220 -9.27 -16.54 -0.70
CA GLU A 220 -10.68 -16.26 -1.02
C GLU A 220 -11.17 -14.95 -0.36
N ASP A 221 -10.27 -13.97 -0.27
CA ASP A 221 -10.65 -12.66 0.28
C ASP A 221 -11.71 -11.99 -0.61
N ARG A 222 -12.72 -11.39 0.01
CA ARG A 222 -13.89 -10.81 -0.66
C ARG A 222 -13.58 -9.48 -1.32
N VAL A 223 -12.79 -8.64 -0.64
CA VAL A 223 -12.45 -7.26 -1.06
C VAL A 223 -11.06 -6.92 -0.59
N TYR A 224 -10.32 -6.14 -1.41
CA TYR A 224 -9.07 -5.53 -0.95
C TYR A 224 -9.25 -4.04 -0.71
N TYR A 225 -8.67 -3.59 0.38
CA TYR A 225 -8.51 -2.19 0.77
C TYR A 225 -7.03 -1.79 0.64
N PRO A 226 -6.62 -1.21 -0.50
CA PRO A 226 -5.24 -0.82 -0.75
C PRO A 226 -4.89 0.49 -0.03
N ALA A 227 -3.61 0.75 0.18
CA ALA A 227 -3.20 2.04 0.72
C ALA A 227 -3.41 3.20 -0.27
N HIS A 228 -3.49 2.91 -1.57
CA HIS A 228 -3.71 3.91 -2.60
C HIS A 228 -4.75 3.47 -3.62
N GLY A 229 -5.67 4.41 -3.95
CA GLY A 229 -6.71 4.18 -4.95
C GLY A 229 -7.99 3.53 -4.41
N PRO A 230 -8.96 3.19 -5.27
CA PRO A 230 -10.23 2.62 -4.85
C PRO A 230 -10.08 1.19 -4.30
N GLN A 231 -11.08 0.77 -3.52
CA GLN A 231 -11.23 -0.63 -3.11
C GLN A 231 -11.32 -1.56 -4.34
N ILE A 232 -10.98 -2.81 -4.14
CA ILE A 232 -10.92 -3.83 -5.19
C ILE A 232 -11.95 -4.92 -4.85
N ASP A 233 -13.07 -4.91 -5.58
CA ASP A 233 -14.19 -5.82 -5.34
C ASP A 233 -13.99 -7.22 -5.95
N ASN A 234 -13.02 -7.36 -6.86
CA ASN A 234 -12.69 -8.62 -7.50
C ASN A 234 -11.18 -8.93 -7.36
N PRO A 235 -10.70 -9.23 -6.12
CA PRO A 235 -9.28 -9.38 -5.82
C PRO A 235 -8.58 -10.40 -6.71
N ARG A 236 -9.13 -11.61 -6.83
CA ARG A 236 -8.53 -12.71 -7.60
C ARG A 236 -8.39 -12.39 -9.09
N GLN A 237 -9.36 -11.66 -9.65
CA GLN A 237 -9.30 -11.23 -11.07
C GLN A 237 -8.18 -10.21 -11.27
N LEU A 238 -8.07 -9.21 -10.37
CA LEU A 238 -7.02 -8.19 -10.44
C LEU A 238 -5.64 -8.83 -10.28
N VAL A 239 -5.43 -9.65 -9.25
CA VAL A 239 -4.14 -10.32 -8.98
C VAL A 239 -3.72 -11.18 -10.19
N ARG A 240 -4.64 -11.94 -10.79
CA ARG A 240 -4.36 -12.70 -12.02
C ARG A 240 -3.94 -11.79 -13.16
N GLY A 241 -4.61 -10.65 -13.34
CA GLY A 241 -4.28 -9.65 -14.34
C GLY A 241 -2.87 -9.07 -14.13
N MET A 242 -2.52 -8.72 -12.88
CA MET A 242 -1.21 -8.22 -12.51
C MET A 242 -0.10 -9.25 -12.82
N MET A 243 -0.30 -10.50 -12.41
CA MET A 243 0.66 -11.59 -12.73
C MET A 243 0.82 -11.78 -14.24
N GLY A 244 -0.28 -11.75 -14.98
CA GLY A 244 -0.25 -11.85 -16.46
C GLY A 244 0.54 -10.70 -17.10
N HIS A 245 0.30 -9.47 -16.63
CA HIS A 245 1.00 -8.28 -17.08
C HIS A 245 2.52 -8.37 -16.82
N ARG A 246 2.94 -8.76 -15.59
CA ARG A 246 4.37 -8.90 -15.25
C ARG A 246 5.05 -9.96 -16.13
N ARG A 247 4.44 -11.14 -16.29
CA ARG A 247 4.96 -12.20 -17.18
C ARG A 247 5.04 -11.76 -18.65
N GLN A 248 4.11 -10.92 -19.09
CA GLN A 248 4.17 -10.36 -20.44
C GLN A 248 5.35 -9.40 -20.60
N ARG A 249 5.61 -8.55 -19.59
CA ARG A 249 6.76 -7.63 -19.61
C ARG A 249 8.09 -8.38 -19.60
N GLU A 250 8.21 -9.40 -18.76
CA GLU A 250 9.39 -10.28 -18.75
C GLU A 250 9.65 -10.89 -20.12
N ARG A 251 8.64 -11.49 -20.75
CA ARG A 251 8.78 -12.04 -22.11
C ARG A 251 9.20 -10.98 -23.15
N GLN A 252 8.69 -9.77 -23.05
CA GLN A 252 9.11 -8.69 -23.95
C GLN A 252 10.59 -8.34 -23.79
N ILE A 253 11.08 -8.30 -22.54
CA ILE A 253 12.50 -8.06 -22.24
C ILE A 253 13.34 -9.21 -22.81
N LEU A 254 12.97 -10.47 -22.55
CA LEU A 254 13.70 -11.63 -23.06
C LEU A 254 13.77 -11.64 -24.59
N ASN A 255 12.67 -11.36 -25.28
CA ASN A 255 12.64 -11.27 -26.75
C ASN A 255 13.55 -10.15 -27.28
N LEU A 256 13.63 -9.01 -26.60
CA LEU A 256 14.54 -7.93 -27.00
C LEU A 256 16.00 -8.32 -26.78
N LEU A 257 16.33 -9.07 -25.72
CA LEU A 257 17.66 -9.58 -25.44
C LEU A 257 18.17 -10.55 -26.53
N GLU A 258 17.27 -11.29 -27.18
CA GLU A 258 17.65 -12.18 -28.31
C GLU A 258 18.18 -11.39 -29.50
N THR A 259 17.83 -10.13 -29.66
CA THR A 259 18.29 -9.27 -30.78
C THR A 259 19.61 -8.57 -30.51
N GLY A 260 20.19 -8.74 -29.32
CA GLY A 260 21.48 -8.20 -28.91
C GLY A 260 21.47 -7.58 -27.52
N PRO A 261 22.61 -7.18 -26.98
CA PRO A 261 22.73 -6.49 -25.71
C PRO A 261 22.13 -5.07 -25.82
N HIS A 262 21.33 -4.69 -24.84
CA HIS A 262 20.71 -3.37 -24.79
C HIS A 262 20.88 -2.77 -23.39
N GLU A 263 21.02 -1.47 -23.35
CA GLU A 263 20.91 -0.73 -22.10
C GLU A 263 19.44 -0.64 -21.66
N ILE A 264 19.18 -0.46 -20.36
CA ILE A 264 17.84 -0.33 -19.78
C ILE A 264 17.03 0.75 -20.50
N THR A 265 17.65 1.89 -20.84
CA THR A 265 17.02 2.98 -21.57
C THR A 265 16.50 2.59 -22.96
N ALA A 266 17.19 1.67 -23.65
CA ALA A 266 16.78 1.15 -24.93
C ALA A 266 15.55 0.22 -24.79
N PHE A 267 15.47 -0.60 -23.74
CA PHE A 267 14.29 -1.40 -23.43
C PHE A 267 13.08 -0.50 -23.19
N VAL A 268 13.23 0.57 -22.37
CA VAL A 268 12.15 1.52 -22.11
C VAL A 268 11.65 2.12 -23.42
N ALA A 269 12.52 2.61 -24.28
CA ALA A 269 12.14 3.22 -25.56
C ALA A 269 11.41 2.24 -26.49
N ALA A 270 11.80 0.97 -26.49
CA ALA A 270 11.18 -0.07 -27.30
C ALA A 270 9.81 -0.50 -26.76
N MET A 271 9.68 -0.66 -25.45
CA MET A 271 8.49 -1.19 -24.77
C MET A 271 7.43 -0.14 -24.50
N TYR A 272 7.81 1.12 -24.30
CA TYR A 272 6.95 2.22 -23.87
C TYR A 272 7.02 3.41 -24.84
N LYS A 273 6.53 3.22 -26.06
CA LYS A 273 6.50 4.30 -27.06
C LYS A 273 5.66 5.48 -26.58
N GLY A 274 6.27 6.65 -26.51
CA GLY A 274 5.60 7.89 -26.11
C GLY A 274 5.51 8.12 -24.59
N LEU A 275 6.20 7.31 -23.78
CA LEU A 275 6.31 7.56 -22.34
C LEU A 275 7.18 8.80 -22.07
N ASP A 276 6.78 9.61 -21.07
CA ASP A 276 7.62 10.68 -20.56
C ASP A 276 8.93 10.09 -20.00
N PRO A 277 10.11 10.54 -20.46
CA PRO A 277 11.40 10.00 -20.00
C PRO A 277 11.60 10.03 -18.48
N ARG A 278 10.92 10.95 -17.77
CA ARG A 278 10.96 11.05 -16.30
C ARG A 278 10.29 9.87 -15.60
N LEU A 279 9.41 9.15 -16.29
CA LEU A 279 8.71 7.97 -15.78
C LEU A 279 9.40 6.65 -16.16
N SER A 280 10.51 6.71 -16.88
CA SER A 280 11.18 5.52 -17.43
C SER A 280 11.65 4.53 -16.37
N LEU A 281 12.16 5.02 -15.23
CA LEU A 281 12.65 4.17 -14.13
C LEU A 281 11.53 3.47 -13.36
N ILE A 282 10.30 3.99 -13.40
CA ILE A 282 9.15 3.41 -12.68
C ILE A 282 8.55 2.22 -13.44
N HIS A 283 8.75 2.14 -14.75
CA HIS A 283 8.07 1.17 -15.62
C HIS A 283 8.89 -0.09 -15.90
N ILE A 284 10.13 -0.13 -15.53
CA ILE A 284 11.01 -1.29 -15.63
C ILE A 284 11.21 -1.99 -14.31
#